data_2d8cd00cffacd6c477127b7000434801
#
_entry.id   2d8cd00cffacd6c477127b7000434801
#
_cell.length_a   1.000
_cell.length_b   1.000
_cell.length_c   1.000
_cell.angle_alpha   90.00
_cell.angle_beta   90.00
_cell.angle_gamma   90.00
#
_symmetry.space_group_name_H-M   'P 1'
#
loop_
_entity.id
_entity.type
_entity.pdbx_description
1 polymer ?
#
loop_
_entity_poly.entity_id
_entity_poly.type
_entity_poly.pdbx_seq_one_letter_code
_entity_poly.pdbx_strand_id
1 'polypeptide(L)'
;MDAVLDIIKDHVEMVEALPADYEDIATCHTAEHISHVSSLGLYEISALAAGAAIQAATIGLEEPCFALVRPPGHHASPGNSWGYCYFNNMAIAIAKLKKEGKISRAFVLDIDRHFGDGTVNILSVRGYATVYNPYAPDATSYLREILENLDENVDIIGISARFDNHEDEIGGLLSTEDYRKIGRLVRQASLENKAGYFAVMEGGYNHQVLGRNVMALIEGMSE
;
A
#
# COMPACT_ATOMS: atom_id res chain seq x y z
N MET A 1 14.56 -7.69 2.07
CA MET A 1 13.76 -8.22 0.94
C MET A 1 14.00 -9.70 0.76
N ASP A 2 15.23 -10.18 0.71
CA ASP A 2 15.55 -11.60 0.46
C ASP A 2 14.82 -12.55 1.44
N ALA A 3 14.82 -12.22 2.74
CA ALA A 3 14.12 -13.02 3.77
C ALA A 3 12.58 -13.07 3.55
N VAL A 4 11.97 -12.09 2.88
CA VAL A 4 10.57 -12.11 2.49
C VAL A 4 10.39 -12.97 1.26
N LEU A 5 11.21 -12.75 0.22
CA LEU A 5 11.17 -13.51 -1.03
C LEU A 5 11.34 -15.01 -0.79
N ASP A 6 12.25 -15.41 0.11
CA ASP A 6 12.48 -16.83 0.44
C ASP A 6 11.24 -17.52 1.04
N ILE A 7 10.33 -16.76 1.64
CA ILE A 7 9.08 -17.30 2.21
C ILE A 7 7.96 -17.34 1.18
N ILE A 8 7.83 -16.29 0.33
CA ILE A 8 6.64 -16.13 -0.51
C ILE A 8 6.79 -16.71 -1.93
N LYS A 9 8.01 -16.79 -2.49
CA LYS A 9 8.27 -17.09 -3.91
C LYS A 9 7.67 -18.40 -4.44
N ASP A 10 7.52 -19.40 -3.58
CA ASP A 10 6.97 -20.72 -3.95
C ASP A 10 5.43 -20.80 -3.78
N HIS A 11 4.82 -19.70 -3.29
CA HIS A 11 3.38 -19.63 -2.97
C HIS A 11 2.61 -18.63 -3.83
N VAL A 12 3.31 -17.80 -4.61
CA VAL A 12 2.70 -16.74 -5.43
C VAL A 12 3.32 -16.71 -6.82
N GLU A 13 2.56 -16.20 -7.79
CA GLU A 13 3.11 -15.85 -9.09
C GLU A 13 3.87 -14.53 -8.98
N MET A 14 5.11 -14.52 -9.49
CA MET A 14 5.97 -13.34 -9.45
C MET A 14 5.92 -12.59 -10.76
N VAL A 15 5.62 -11.29 -10.71
CA VAL A 15 5.61 -10.40 -11.86
C VAL A 15 6.80 -9.44 -11.77
N GLU A 16 7.53 -9.28 -12.87
CA GLU A 16 8.66 -8.33 -12.92
C GLU A 16 8.14 -6.89 -12.92
N ALA A 17 8.73 -6.06 -12.07
CA ALA A 17 8.36 -4.66 -11.94
C ALA A 17 8.93 -3.82 -13.10
N LEU A 18 8.10 -2.92 -13.63
CA LEU A 18 8.49 -1.91 -14.60
C LEU A 18 8.44 -0.52 -13.93
N PRO A 19 9.37 0.41 -14.26
CA PRO A 19 9.33 1.75 -13.66
C PRO A 19 8.11 2.54 -14.12
N ALA A 20 7.60 3.42 -13.24
CA ALA A 20 6.59 4.40 -13.60
C ALA A 20 7.17 5.46 -14.54
N ASP A 21 6.36 5.93 -15.49
CA ASP A 21 6.71 7.06 -16.33
C ASP A 21 6.70 8.38 -15.52
N TYR A 22 7.49 9.37 -15.97
CA TYR A 22 7.52 10.69 -15.35
C TYR A 22 6.13 11.32 -15.22
N GLU A 23 5.30 11.19 -16.26
CA GLU A 23 3.95 11.72 -16.32
C GLU A 23 3.02 11.11 -15.27
N ASP A 24 3.24 9.87 -14.89
CA ASP A 24 2.47 9.21 -13.84
C ASP A 24 2.90 9.72 -12.46
N ILE A 25 4.20 9.84 -12.22
CA ILE A 25 4.76 10.41 -10.98
C ILE A 25 4.33 11.87 -10.84
N ALA A 26 4.36 12.66 -11.92
CA ALA A 26 3.96 14.07 -11.94
C ALA A 26 2.45 14.28 -11.70
N THR A 27 1.61 13.23 -11.74
CA THR A 27 0.22 13.35 -11.29
C THR A 27 0.11 13.61 -9.79
N CYS A 28 1.09 13.19 -9.00
CA CYS A 28 1.06 13.25 -7.55
C CYS A 28 2.14 14.17 -6.94
N HIS A 29 3.21 14.44 -7.66
CA HIS A 29 4.35 15.19 -7.17
C HIS A 29 4.67 16.40 -8.03
N THR A 30 5.18 17.47 -7.40
CA THR A 30 5.64 18.66 -8.11
C THR A 30 6.94 18.39 -8.85
N ALA A 31 7.22 19.16 -9.91
CA ALA A 31 8.46 19.04 -10.66
C ALA A 31 9.72 19.29 -9.80
N GLU A 32 9.60 20.20 -8.82
CA GLU A 32 10.67 20.51 -7.86
C GLU A 32 10.98 19.29 -6.97
N HIS A 33 9.93 18.61 -6.47
CA HIS A 33 10.12 17.40 -5.66
C HIS A 33 10.75 16.26 -6.47
N ILE A 34 10.27 16.03 -7.69
CA ILE A 34 10.83 15.03 -8.60
C ILE A 34 12.29 15.32 -8.90
N SER A 35 12.62 16.59 -9.19
CA SER A 35 14.00 17.02 -9.40
C SER A 35 14.88 16.83 -8.16
N HIS A 36 14.33 17.10 -6.96
CA HIS A 36 15.03 16.85 -5.71
C HIS A 36 15.35 15.36 -5.53
N VAL A 37 14.38 14.47 -5.69
CA VAL A 37 14.60 13.00 -5.62
C VAL A 37 15.64 12.54 -6.64
N SER A 38 15.60 13.09 -7.85
CA SER A 38 16.62 12.84 -8.89
C SER A 38 18.02 13.30 -8.47
N SER A 39 18.13 14.47 -7.84
CA SER A 39 19.42 15.01 -7.35
C SER A 39 20.03 14.15 -6.23
N LEU A 40 19.21 13.38 -5.50
CA LEU A 40 19.66 12.40 -4.51
C LEU A 40 20.14 11.08 -5.13
N GLY A 41 19.98 10.90 -6.45
CA GLY A 41 20.28 9.63 -7.13
C GLY A 41 19.27 8.52 -6.85
N LEU A 42 18.05 8.87 -6.41
CA LEU A 42 17.03 7.92 -5.95
C LEU A 42 15.82 7.82 -6.91
N TYR A 43 15.85 8.55 -8.03
CA TYR A 43 14.73 8.57 -8.99
C TYR A 43 14.43 7.17 -9.52
N GLU A 44 15.42 6.46 -10.05
CA GLU A 44 15.23 5.18 -10.73
C GLU A 44 14.59 4.12 -9.82
N ILE A 45 15.12 3.96 -8.58
CA ILE A 45 14.59 2.98 -7.65
C ILE A 45 13.19 3.37 -7.16
N SER A 46 12.92 4.67 -6.99
CA SER A 46 11.61 5.17 -6.57
C SER A 46 10.58 5.08 -7.69
N ALA A 47 10.98 5.33 -8.95
CA ALA A 47 10.14 5.13 -10.13
C ALA A 47 9.80 3.64 -10.32
N LEU A 48 10.76 2.74 -10.06
CA LEU A 48 10.51 1.30 -10.10
C LEU A 48 9.48 0.87 -9.04
N ALA A 49 9.59 1.39 -7.81
CA ALA A 49 8.64 1.11 -6.74
C ALA A 49 7.21 1.63 -7.08
N ALA A 50 7.12 2.85 -7.61
CA ALA A 50 5.85 3.43 -8.06
C ALA A 50 5.24 2.64 -9.23
N GLY A 51 6.06 2.21 -10.18
CA GLY A 51 5.62 1.41 -11.32
C GLY A 51 5.11 0.03 -10.91
N ALA A 52 5.78 -0.64 -9.97
CA ALA A 52 5.29 -1.89 -9.39
C ALA A 52 3.93 -1.70 -8.69
N ALA A 53 3.72 -0.58 -7.99
CA ALA A 53 2.43 -0.26 -7.37
C ALA A 53 1.33 -0.03 -8.43
N ILE A 54 1.65 0.63 -9.56
CA ILE A 54 0.71 0.78 -10.69
C ILE A 54 0.35 -0.59 -11.27
N GLN A 55 1.35 -1.48 -11.47
CA GLN A 55 1.10 -2.83 -11.98
C GLN A 55 0.22 -3.63 -10.99
N ALA A 56 0.55 -3.59 -9.69
CA ALA A 56 -0.24 -4.28 -8.67
C ALA A 56 -1.69 -3.77 -8.61
N ALA A 57 -1.89 -2.46 -8.70
CA ALA A 57 -3.23 -1.87 -8.75
C ALA A 57 -4.00 -2.26 -10.02
N THR A 58 -3.30 -2.38 -11.16
CA THR A 58 -3.91 -2.79 -12.42
C THR A 58 -4.33 -4.25 -12.40
N ILE A 59 -3.46 -5.14 -11.92
CA ILE A 59 -3.75 -6.56 -11.69
C ILE A 59 -4.86 -6.70 -10.65
N GLY A 60 -4.78 -5.88 -9.57
CA GLY A 60 -5.73 -5.85 -8.47
C GLY A 60 -7.18 -5.56 -8.85
N LEU A 61 -7.46 -5.11 -10.08
CA LEU A 61 -8.83 -4.97 -10.59
C LEU A 61 -9.49 -6.32 -10.89
N GLU A 62 -8.70 -7.36 -11.19
CA GLU A 62 -9.18 -8.69 -11.59
C GLU A 62 -8.85 -9.76 -10.52
N GLU A 63 -7.66 -9.69 -9.94
CA GLU A 63 -7.17 -10.65 -8.95
C GLU A 63 -6.25 -9.98 -7.92
N PRO A 64 -6.17 -10.48 -6.66
CA PRO A 64 -5.37 -9.84 -5.62
C PRO A 64 -3.89 -9.77 -5.99
N CYS A 65 -3.26 -8.61 -5.80
CA CYS A 65 -1.85 -8.41 -6.09
C CYS A 65 -1.15 -7.66 -4.97
N PHE A 66 0.11 -8.02 -4.70
CA PHE A 66 0.95 -7.40 -3.68
C PHE A 66 2.23 -6.84 -4.31
N ALA A 67 2.41 -5.51 -4.29
CA ALA A 67 3.66 -4.86 -4.69
C ALA A 67 4.70 -4.97 -3.56
N LEU A 68 5.63 -5.92 -3.70
CA LEU A 68 6.76 -6.10 -2.78
C LEU A 68 7.90 -5.14 -3.16
N VAL A 69 7.83 -3.91 -2.67
CA VAL A 69 8.70 -2.80 -3.12
C VAL A 69 9.47 -2.13 -1.98
N ARG A 70 10.55 -1.46 -2.36
CA ARG A 70 11.28 -0.41 -1.63
C ARG A 70 11.81 0.59 -2.65
N PRO A 71 11.83 1.89 -2.31
CA PRO A 71 11.47 2.54 -1.04
C PRO A 71 9.96 2.57 -0.77
N PRO A 72 9.55 2.86 0.50
CA PRO A 72 8.15 3.13 0.84
C PRO A 72 7.67 4.47 0.25
N GLY A 73 6.38 4.76 0.39
CA GLY A 73 5.79 5.94 -0.24
C GLY A 73 4.81 6.76 0.60
N HIS A 74 4.20 6.22 1.65
CA HIS A 74 3.03 6.82 2.30
C HIS A 74 3.29 8.19 2.98
N HIS A 75 4.55 8.55 3.25
CA HIS A 75 4.95 9.88 3.75
C HIS A 75 5.40 10.86 2.65
N ALA A 76 5.34 10.48 1.38
CA ALA A 76 5.65 11.39 0.29
C ALA A 76 4.41 12.22 -0.09
N SER A 77 4.42 13.50 0.28
CA SER A 77 3.45 14.54 -0.09
C SER A 77 3.77 15.11 -1.48
N PRO A 78 2.93 15.99 -2.05
CA PRO A 78 3.18 16.51 -3.40
C PRO A 78 4.53 17.22 -3.57
N GLY A 79 4.99 17.98 -2.58
CA GLY A 79 6.20 18.80 -2.67
C GLY A 79 7.30 18.45 -1.69
N ASN A 80 7.12 17.44 -0.83
CA ASN A 80 8.12 17.02 0.15
C ASN A 80 7.91 15.57 0.56
N SER A 81 8.91 14.98 1.24
CA SER A 81 8.82 13.63 1.77
C SER A 81 9.72 13.46 2.99
N TRP A 82 9.45 12.42 3.78
CA TRP A 82 10.25 12.01 4.94
C TRP A 82 10.13 10.48 5.14
N GLY A 83 10.72 9.92 6.18
CA GLY A 83 10.56 8.51 6.53
C GLY A 83 11.04 7.53 5.47
N TYR A 84 12.09 7.88 4.71
CA TYR A 84 12.60 7.12 3.56
C TYR A 84 11.60 6.97 2.40
N CYS A 85 10.49 7.70 2.41
CA CYS A 85 9.59 7.81 1.27
C CYS A 85 10.11 8.87 0.30
N TYR A 86 9.98 8.63 -1.00
CA TYR A 86 10.41 9.56 -2.04
C TYR A 86 9.27 9.88 -2.98
N PHE A 87 8.64 8.89 -3.59
CA PHE A 87 7.38 9.03 -4.31
C PHE A 87 6.28 8.25 -3.60
N ASN A 88 5.05 8.72 -3.68
CA ASN A 88 3.92 8.05 -3.05
C ASN A 88 3.38 6.95 -3.96
N ASN A 89 3.90 5.74 -3.75
CA ASN A 89 3.58 4.57 -4.58
C ASN A 89 2.06 4.31 -4.66
N MET A 90 1.37 4.32 -3.52
CA MET A 90 -0.07 4.11 -3.42
C MET A 90 -0.85 5.20 -4.15
N ALA A 91 -0.53 6.47 -3.89
CA ALA A 91 -1.26 7.58 -4.50
C ALA A 91 -1.06 7.65 -6.03
N ILE A 92 0.15 7.36 -6.52
CA ILE A 92 0.46 7.30 -7.96
C ILE A 92 -0.36 6.19 -8.62
N ALA A 93 -0.41 4.99 -8.02
CA ALA A 93 -1.17 3.87 -8.54
C ALA A 93 -2.67 4.19 -8.65
N ILE A 94 -3.28 4.71 -7.60
CA ILE A 94 -4.69 5.13 -7.59
C ILE A 94 -4.95 6.26 -8.61
N ALA A 95 -4.07 7.28 -8.67
CA ALA A 95 -4.20 8.38 -9.62
C ALA A 95 -4.10 7.91 -11.08
N LYS A 96 -3.24 6.93 -11.36
CA LYS A 96 -3.10 6.31 -12.69
C LYS A 96 -4.39 5.62 -13.11
N LEU A 97 -4.94 4.75 -12.28
CA LEU A 97 -6.21 4.06 -12.59
C LEU A 97 -7.36 5.06 -12.80
N LYS A 98 -7.42 6.11 -11.98
CA LYS A 98 -8.42 7.16 -12.13
C LYS A 98 -8.27 7.93 -13.45
N LYS A 99 -7.03 8.31 -13.82
CA LYS A 99 -6.71 9.00 -15.07
C LYS A 99 -7.09 8.16 -16.30
N GLU A 100 -6.92 6.85 -16.21
CA GLU A 100 -7.29 5.91 -17.27
C GLU A 100 -8.79 5.56 -17.31
N GLY A 101 -9.57 6.09 -16.38
CA GLY A 101 -11.02 5.83 -16.31
C GLY A 101 -11.39 4.42 -15.86
N LYS A 102 -10.42 3.68 -15.29
CA LYS A 102 -10.61 2.31 -14.81
C LYS A 102 -11.36 2.26 -13.47
N ILE A 103 -11.28 3.32 -12.69
CA ILE A 103 -11.98 3.46 -11.40
C ILE A 103 -12.67 4.81 -11.30
N SER A 104 -13.77 4.87 -10.56
CA SER A 104 -14.45 6.12 -10.15
C SER A 104 -14.08 6.51 -8.73
N ARG A 105 -14.03 5.54 -7.81
CA ARG A 105 -13.71 5.72 -6.39
C ARG A 105 -12.74 4.67 -5.89
N ALA A 106 -11.88 5.08 -4.95
CA ALA A 106 -10.93 4.21 -4.28
C ALA A 106 -11.01 4.36 -2.75
N PHE A 107 -10.67 3.29 -2.04
CA PHE A 107 -10.41 3.31 -0.61
C PHE A 107 -8.96 2.89 -0.36
N VAL A 108 -8.25 3.60 0.51
CA VAL A 108 -6.89 3.24 0.95
C VAL A 108 -6.92 2.97 2.44
N LEU A 109 -6.61 1.73 2.80
CA LEU A 109 -6.37 1.29 4.17
C LEU A 109 -4.87 1.37 4.44
N ASP A 110 -4.45 2.30 5.26
CA ASP A 110 -3.05 2.42 5.67
C ASP A 110 -2.86 1.82 7.06
N ILE A 111 -2.25 0.63 7.10
CA ILE A 111 -2.01 -0.13 8.33
C ILE A 111 -0.63 0.12 8.95
N ASP A 112 0.08 1.14 8.47
CA ASP A 112 1.31 1.62 9.12
C ASP A 112 0.98 2.19 10.51
N ARG A 113 1.89 2.02 11.45
CA ARG A 113 1.80 2.65 12.77
C ARG A 113 1.82 4.18 12.68
N HIS A 114 2.53 4.72 11.69
CA HIS A 114 2.62 6.16 11.46
C HIS A 114 1.50 6.59 10.53
N PHE A 115 0.92 7.74 10.82
CA PHE A 115 -0.09 8.33 9.96
C PHE A 115 0.45 8.60 8.55
N GLY A 116 -0.22 8.09 7.52
CA GLY A 116 0.18 8.24 6.12
C GLY A 116 -0.13 9.62 5.56
N ASP A 117 0.52 10.65 6.13
CA ASP A 117 0.30 12.06 5.82
C ASP A 117 0.46 12.38 4.33
N GLY A 118 1.44 11.76 3.67
CA GLY A 118 1.67 11.95 2.25
C GLY A 118 0.49 11.46 1.39
N THR A 119 -0.02 10.26 1.68
CA THR A 119 -1.16 9.70 0.97
C THR A 119 -2.42 10.54 1.19
N VAL A 120 -2.67 10.97 2.43
CA VAL A 120 -3.78 11.86 2.77
C VAL A 120 -3.66 13.20 2.04
N ASN A 121 -2.48 13.83 2.05
CA ASN A 121 -2.23 15.12 1.39
C ASN A 121 -2.43 15.07 -0.14
N ILE A 122 -2.22 13.90 -0.77
CA ILE A 122 -2.41 13.74 -2.20
C ILE A 122 -3.85 13.34 -2.54
N LEU A 123 -4.39 12.32 -1.89
CA LEU A 123 -5.64 11.68 -2.32
C LEU A 123 -6.89 12.30 -1.70
N SER A 124 -6.90 12.68 -0.42
CA SER A 124 -8.10 13.15 0.25
C SER A 124 -8.65 14.47 -0.32
N VAL A 125 -7.77 15.31 -0.88
CA VAL A 125 -8.18 16.57 -1.53
C VAL A 125 -8.81 16.39 -2.92
N ARG A 126 -8.74 15.18 -3.49
CA ARG A 126 -9.19 14.91 -4.86
C ARG A 126 -10.62 14.44 -4.97
N GLY A 127 -11.27 14.10 -3.86
CA GLY A 127 -12.70 13.75 -3.78
C GLY A 127 -13.10 12.41 -4.39
N TYR A 128 -12.14 11.59 -4.87
CA TYR A 128 -12.40 10.26 -5.42
C TYR A 128 -11.75 9.13 -4.63
N ALA A 129 -11.03 9.45 -3.56
CA ALA A 129 -10.41 8.46 -2.70
C ALA A 129 -10.59 8.81 -1.23
N THR A 130 -10.92 7.80 -0.43
CA THR A 130 -10.92 7.85 1.03
C THR A 130 -9.61 7.21 1.52
N VAL A 131 -8.92 7.87 2.45
CA VAL A 131 -7.71 7.31 3.10
C VAL A 131 -8.02 7.12 4.57
N TYR A 132 -7.90 5.90 5.06
CA TYR A 132 -8.17 5.54 6.44
C TYR A 132 -6.94 4.95 7.12
N ASN A 133 -6.57 5.52 8.26
CA ASN A 133 -5.46 5.07 9.10
C ASN A 133 -6.07 4.60 10.43
N PRO A 134 -6.21 3.28 10.68
CA PRO A 134 -6.77 2.78 11.93
C PRO A 134 -5.85 3.09 13.11
N TYR A 135 -6.45 3.45 14.25
CA TYR A 135 -5.73 3.76 15.48
C TYR A 135 -6.51 3.26 16.71
N ALA A 136 -6.08 2.16 17.28
CA ALA A 136 -6.72 1.54 18.43
C ALA A 136 -5.70 0.99 19.44
N PRO A 137 -6.08 0.86 20.72
CA PRO A 137 -5.16 0.44 21.78
C PRO A 137 -4.88 -1.07 21.82
N ASP A 138 -5.68 -1.87 21.13
CA ASP A 138 -5.56 -3.33 21.09
C ASP A 138 -5.97 -3.89 19.73
N ALA A 139 -5.48 -5.11 19.41
CA ALA A 139 -5.71 -5.75 18.12
C ALA A 139 -7.20 -5.98 17.80
N THR A 140 -8.04 -6.31 18.80
CA THR A 140 -9.47 -6.54 18.58
C THR A 140 -10.17 -5.26 18.17
N SER A 141 -9.89 -4.16 18.86
CA SER A 141 -10.42 -2.83 18.53
C SER A 141 -9.90 -2.35 17.17
N TYR A 142 -8.61 -2.60 16.87
CA TYR A 142 -8.00 -2.26 15.59
C TYR A 142 -8.68 -2.95 14.40
N LEU A 143 -8.89 -4.28 14.50
CA LEU A 143 -9.58 -5.05 13.46
C LEU A 143 -11.05 -4.63 13.31
N ARG A 144 -11.72 -4.30 14.42
CA ARG A 144 -13.09 -3.79 14.38
C ARG A 144 -13.16 -2.42 13.71
N GLU A 145 -12.24 -1.50 14.02
CA GLU A 145 -12.14 -0.21 13.33
C GLU A 145 -11.97 -0.38 11.81
N ILE A 146 -11.10 -1.31 11.37
CA ILE A 146 -10.96 -1.60 9.95
C ILE A 146 -12.30 -2.02 9.36
N LEU A 147 -12.98 -2.99 9.98
CA LEU A 147 -14.27 -3.51 9.49
C LEU A 147 -15.35 -2.40 9.41
N GLU A 148 -15.44 -1.55 10.44
CA GLU A 148 -16.44 -0.48 10.52
C GLU A 148 -16.21 0.68 9.55
N ASN A 149 -14.98 0.84 9.05
CA ASN A 149 -14.59 1.96 8.20
C ASN A 149 -14.23 1.56 6.75
N LEU A 150 -14.22 0.26 6.42
CA LEU A 150 -14.10 -0.16 5.02
C LEU A 150 -15.28 0.41 4.24
N ASP A 151 -14.96 1.32 3.31
CA ASP A 151 -15.96 2.09 2.56
C ASP A 151 -16.76 1.17 1.62
N GLU A 152 -18.07 1.37 1.58
CA GLU A 152 -18.96 0.78 0.60
C GLU A 152 -18.99 1.68 -0.65
N ASN A 153 -19.19 1.12 -1.82
CA ASN A 153 -19.24 1.80 -3.11
C ASN A 153 -17.88 2.34 -3.62
N VAL A 154 -16.84 1.52 -3.53
CA VAL A 154 -15.55 1.77 -4.17
C VAL A 154 -15.28 0.75 -5.28
N ASP A 155 -14.45 1.12 -6.26
CA ASP A 155 -14.06 0.23 -7.36
C ASP A 155 -12.77 -0.52 -7.05
N ILE A 156 -11.95 0.01 -6.11
CA ILE A 156 -10.70 -0.61 -5.69
C ILE A 156 -10.35 -0.25 -4.24
N ILE A 157 -9.77 -1.23 -3.52
CA ILE A 157 -9.21 -1.06 -2.19
C ILE A 157 -7.69 -1.26 -2.26
N GLY A 158 -6.92 -0.24 -1.85
CA GLY A 158 -5.47 -0.32 -1.69
C GLY A 158 -5.08 -0.49 -0.22
N ILE A 159 -4.11 -1.35 0.07
CA ILE A 159 -3.53 -1.50 1.41
C ILE A 159 -2.11 -0.93 1.39
N SER A 160 -1.85 0.17 2.11
CA SER A 160 -0.48 0.57 2.48
C SER A 160 -0.02 -0.35 3.59
N ALA A 161 0.74 -1.40 3.22
CA ALA A 161 1.05 -2.53 4.06
C ALA A 161 2.39 -2.36 4.76
N ARG A 162 2.34 -2.01 6.04
CA ARG A 162 3.50 -1.99 6.92
C ARG A 162 3.33 -2.94 8.10
N PHE A 163 4.44 -3.51 8.52
CA PHE A 163 4.44 -4.61 9.48
C PHE A 163 5.08 -4.22 10.82
N ASP A 164 5.35 -2.92 11.05
CA ASP A 164 5.91 -2.40 12.29
C ASP A 164 4.88 -2.29 13.45
N ASN A 165 3.61 -2.57 13.19
CA ASN A 165 2.57 -2.78 14.20
C ASN A 165 2.60 -4.18 14.84
N HIS A 166 3.49 -5.10 14.37
CA HIS A 166 3.58 -6.44 14.93
C HIS A 166 4.00 -6.42 16.41
N GLU A 167 3.57 -7.43 17.19
CA GLU A 167 3.87 -7.56 18.62
C GLU A 167 5.36 -7.63 18.95
N ASP A 168 6.19 -8.15 18.01
CA ASP A 168 7.65 -8.17 18.10
C ASP A 168 8.33 -6.97 17.40
N GLU A 169 7.59 -5.92 17.10
CA GLU A 169 8.02 -4.68 16.48
C GLU A 169 7.75 -3.47 17.40
N ILE A 170 8.01 -2.27 16.90
CA ILE A 170 7.82 -1.02 17.66
C ILE A 170 6.35 -0.82 18.06
N GLY A 171 5.41 -1.30 17.24
CA GLY A 171 3.96 -1.16 17.46
C GLY A 171 3.42 -2.00 18.60
N GLY A 172 3.92 -3.23 18.76
CA GLY A 172 3.53 -4.13 19.84
C GLY A 172 2.04 -4.51 19.88
N LEU A 173 1.35 -4.46 18.73
CA LEU A 173 -0.11 -4.51 18.69
C LEU A 173 -0.68 -5.76 18.01
N LEU A 174 -0.17 -6.12 16.83
CA LEU A 174 -0.75 -7.14 15.96
C LEU A 174 0.09 -8.42 15.97
N SER A 175 -0.56 -9.57 15.98
CA SER A 175 0.08 -10.86 15.71
C SER A 175 0.17 -11.12 14.20
N THR A 176 0.96 -12.11 13.79
CA THR A 176 0.99 -12.58 12.39
C THR A 176 -0.42 -12.98 11.89
N GLU A 177 -1.24 -13.62 12.75
CA GLU A 177 -2.62 -14.00 12.39
C GLU A 177 -3.54 -12.77 12.21
N ASP A 178 -3.26 -11.66 12.86
CA ASP A 178 -4.07 -10.44 12.68
C ASP A 178 -3.82 -9.81 11.30
N TYR A 179 -2.62 -9.91 10.75
CA TYR A 179 -2.37 -9.53 9.34
C TYR A 179 -3.16 -10.41 8.36
N ARG A 180 -3.30 -11.72 8.63
CA ARG A 180 -4.18 -12.60 7.85
C ARG A 180 -5.63 -12.14 7.92
N LYS A 181 -6.12 -11.82 9.13
CA LYS A 181 -7.48 -11.29 9.32
C LYS A 181 -7.69 -9.98 8.54
N ILE A 182 -6.71 -9.06 8.54
CA ILE A 182 -6.78 -7.83 7.73
C ILE A 182 -6.96 -8.17 6.25
N GLY A 183 -6.19 -9.10 5.72
CA GLY A 183 -6.35 -9.57 4.34
C GLY A 183 -7.76 -10.09 4.05
N ARG A 184 -8.31 -10.93 4.95
CA ARG A 184 -9.70 -11.45 4.84
C ARG A 184 -10.75 -10.35 4.89
N LEU A 185 -10.60 -9.36 5.77
CA LEU A 185 -11.53 -8.23 5.86
C LEU A 185 -11.56 -7.43 4.55
N VAL A 186 -10.40 -7.13 3.98
CA VAL A 186 -10.31 -6.42 2.70
C VAL A 186 -10.90 -7.26 1.57
N ARG A 187 -10.60 -8.56 1.52
CA ARG A 187 -11.19 -9.45 0.53
C ARG A 187 -12.72 -9.53 0.66
N GLN A 188 -13.25 -9.65 1.88
CA GLN A 188 -14.69 -9.65 2.12
C GLN A 188 -15.32 -8.35 1.61
N ALA A 189 -14.78 -7.19 1.99
CA ALA A 189 -15.26 -5.90 1.52
C ALA A 189 -15.18 -5.77 -0.02
N SER A 190 -14.10 -6.29 -0.63
CA SER A 190 -13.97 -6.36 -2.10
C SER A 190 -15.11 -7.15 -2.74
N LEU A 191 -15.44 -8.32 -2.22
CA LEU A 191 -16.53 -9.16 -2.74
C LEU A 191 -17.90 -8.47 -2.60
N GLU A 192 -18.17 -7.83 -1.46
CA GLU A 192 -19.42 -7.11 -1.19
C GLU A 192 -19.58 -5.91 -2.12
N ASN A 193 -18.51 -5.18 -2.39
CA ASN A 193 -18.46 -4.02 -3.28
C ASN A 193 -18.32 -4.38 -4.76
N LYS A 194 -17.93 -5.61 -5.10
CA LYS A 194 -17.42 -6.00 -6.44
C LYS A 194 -16.23 -5.14 -6.86
N ALA A 195 -15.40 -4.81 -5.92
CA ALA A 195 -14.21 -3.99 -6.08
C ALA A 195 -12.96 -4.83 -6.28
N GLY A 196 -11.98 -4.33 -7.01
CA GLY A 196 -10.63 -4.87 -7.01
C GLY A 196 -9.91 -4.55 -5.69
N TYR A 197 -8.76 -5.20 -5.44
CA TYR A 197 -7.91 -4.84 -4.31
C TYR A 197 -6.46 -5.25 -4.52
N PHE A 198 -5.56 -4.46 -3.93
CA PHE A 198 -4.12 -4.69 -3.98
C PHE A 198 -3.45 -4.17 -2.71
N ALA A 199 -2.20 -4.58 -2.51
CA ALA A 199 -1.39 -4.06 -1.43
C ALA A 199 -0.05 -3.53 -1.93
N VAL A 200 0.51 -2.55 -1.24
CA VAL A 200 1.84 -1.99 -1.49
C VAL A 200 2.63 -2.04 -0.20
N MET A 201 3.83 -2.63 -0.22
CA MET A 201 4.69 -2.70 0.95
C MET A 201 5.23 -1.33 1.32
N GLU A 202 5.01 -0.90 2.56
CA GLU A 202 5.64 0.29 3.14
C GLU A 202 6.84 -0.07 4.03
N GLY A 203 6.85 -1.26 4.65
CA GLY A 203 8.02 -1.72 5.39
C GLY A 203 7.74 -2.65 6.55
N GLY A 204 8.69 -2.68 7.47
CA GLY A 204 8.81 -3.51 8.66
C GLY A 204 10.30 -3.65 8.98
N TYR A 205 10.66 -3.77 10.24
CA TYR A 205 12.06 -3.72 10.69
C TYR A 205 12.56 -5.07 11.20
N ASN A 206 11.70 -5.88 11.80
CA ASN A 206 12.09 -7.19 12.33
C ASN A 206 12.07 -8.26 11.23
N HIS A 207 13.25 -8.54 10.67
CA HIS A 207 13.42 -9.52 9.60
C HIS A 207 13.03 -10.96 9.99
N GLN A 208 12.92 -11.28 11.29
CA GLN A 208 12.53 -12.61 11.75
C GLN A 208 11.04 -12.88 11.57
N VAL A 209 10.20 -11.85 11.60
CA VAL A 209 8.74 -11.97 11.48
C VAL A 209 8.20 -11.38 10.18
N LEU A 210 8.93 -10.47 9.54
CA LEU A 210 8.46 -9.72 8.36
C LEU A 210 7.94 -10.63 7.25
N GLY A 211 8.70 -11.65 6.86
CA GLY A 211 8.29 -12.55 5.78
C GLY A 211 7.01 -13.33 6.10
N ARG A 212 6.86 -13.77 7.36
CA ARG A 212 5.64 -14.46 7.83
C ARG A 212 4.44 -13.53 7.85
N ASN A 213 4.63 -12.28 8.24
CA ASN A 213 3.56 -11.28 8.29
C ASN A 213 3.10 -10.91 6.87
N VAL A 214 4.04 -10.73 5.93
CA VAL A 214 3.73 -10.51 4.51
C VAL A 214 2.94 -11.71 3.96
N MET A 215 3.42 -12.93 4.19
CA MET A 215 2.73 -14.15 3.74
C MET A 215 1.33 -14.26 4.34
N ALA A 216 1.16 -13.99 5.63
CA ALA A 216 -0.14 -14.03 6.29
C ALA A 216 -1.14 -13.03 5.69
N LEU A 217 -0.69 -11.81 5.36
CA LEU A 217 -1.54 -10.83 4.67
C LEU A 217 -1.95 -11.33 3.27
N ILE A 218 -0.99 -11.85 2.47
CA ILE A 218 -1.24 -12.41 1.14
C ILE A 218 -2.21 -13.60 1.21
N GLU A 219 -2.02 -14.51 2.16
CA GLU A 219 -2.94 -15.64 2.38
C GLU A 219 -4.35 -15.14 2.68
N GLY A 220 -4.51 -14.18 3.61
CA GLY A 220 -5.80 -13.59 3.91
C GLY A 220 -6.46 -12.87 2.73
N MET A 221 -5.67 -12.27 1.84
CA MET A 221 -6.15 -11.67 0.58
C MET A 221 -6.62 -12.74 -0.43
N SER A 222 -6.15 -13.99 -0.31
CA SER A 222 -6.40 -15.05 -1.31
C SER A 222 -7.45 -16.08 -0.86
N GLU A 223 -7.70 -16.26 0.44
CA GLU A 223 -8.68 -17.21 1.02
C GLU A 223 -10.13 -16.80 0.75
#